data_d2b4c4596f1e30096003facceaa96adc
#
_entry.id   d2b4c4596f1e30096003facceaa96adc
#
_cell.length_a   1.000
_cell.length_b   1.000
_cell.length_c   1.000
_cell.angle_alpha   90.00
_cell.angle_beta   90.00
_cell.angle_gamma   90.00
#
_symmetry.space_group_name_H-M   'P 1'
#
loop_
_entity.id
_entity.type
_entity.pdbx_description
1 polymer ?
#
loop_
_entity_poly.entity_id
_entity_poly.type
_entity_poly.pdbx_seq_one_letter_code
_entity_poly.pdbx_strand_id
1 'polypeptide(L)' 'MGKSYKIKIKSVEELKEFVSDMEKVEGEVDVKEGRRVVDGKSILGLASLNLQRELEVKSIVRDNENREKFEKMIEKYRK' A
#
# COMPACT_ATOMS: atom_id res chain seq x y z
N MET A 1 6.57 12.88 -8.59
CA MET A 1 5.69 13.02 -7.45
C MET A 1 4.71 11.87 -7.39
N GLY A 2 4.51 11.30 -6.23
CA GLY A 2 3.57 10.21 -6.05
C GLY A 2 2.20 10.71 -5.63
N LYS A 3 1.18 9.94 -5.95
CA LYS A 3 -0.15 10.17 -5.44
C LYS A 3 -0.36 9.36 -4.17
N SER A 4 -1.19 9.87 -3.27
CA SER A 4 -1.56 9.18 -2.05
C SER A 4 -2.97 8.64 -2.17
N TYR A 5 -3.19 7.43 -1.68
CA TYR A 5 -4.49 6.77 -1.71
C TYR A 5 -4.86 6.31 -0.31
N LYS A 6 -6.11 6.47 0.05
CA LYS A 6 -6.60 6.01 1.35
C LYS A 6 -7.21 4.64 1.18
N ILE A 7 -6.77 3.71 2.01
CA ILE A 7 -7.22 2.32 1.93
C ILE A 7 -7.61 1.79 3.31
N LYS A 8 -8.27 0.65 3.29
CA LYS A 8 -8.56 -0.13 4.48
C LYS A 8 -8.17 -1.58 4.24
N ILE A 9 -7.56 -2.20 5.26
CA ILE A 9 -7.24 -3.62 5.22
C ILE A 9 -8.09 -4.28 6.29
N LYS A 10 -8.94 -5.21 5.87
CA LYS A 10 -10.01 -5.74 6.73
C LYS A 10 -9.68 -7.08 7.37
N SER A 11 -8.63 -7.75 6.90
CA SER A 11 -8.30 -9.08 7.41
C SER A 11 -6.83 -9.38 7.20
N VAL A 12 -6.33 -10.43 7.85
CA VAL A 12 -4.96 -10.89 7.66
C VAL A 12 -4.75 -11.36 6.23
N GLU A 13 -5.78 -12.00 5.65
CA GLU A 13 -5.71 -12.43 4.26
C GLU A 13 -5.54 -11.24 3.33
N GLU A 14 -6.28 -10.15 3.57
CA GLU A 14 -6.13 -8.94 2.77
C GLU A 14 -4.75 -8.33 2.94
N LEU A 15 -4.20 -8.38 4.15
CA LEU A 15 -2.86 -7.87 4.40
C LEU A 15 -1.83 -8.62 3.56
N LYS A 16 -1.93 -9.95 3.52
CA LYS A 16 -1.02 -10.77 2.73
C LYS A 16 -1.18 -10.50 1.25
N GLU A 17 -2.42 -10.34 0.80
CA GLU A 17 -2.70 -10.02 -0.60
C GLU A 17 -2.13 -8.66 -0.97
N PHE A 18 -2.28 -7.68 -0.08
CA PHE A 18 -1.75 -6.34 -0.32
C PHE A 18 -0.24 -6.37 -0.50
N VAL A 19 0.48 -7.06 0.40
CA VAL A 19 1.93 -7.15 0.30
C VAL A 19 2.33 -7.84 -1.00
N SER A 20 1.66 -8.92 -1.34
CA SER A 20 1.93 -9.63 -2.58
C SER A 20 1.73 -8.74 -3.80
N ASP A 21 0.66 -7.94 -3.80
CA ASP A 21 0.41 -7.01 -4.89
C ASP A 21 1.47 -5.92 -4.96
N MET A 22 1.86 -5.37 -3.82
CA MET A 22 2.85 -4.29 -3.80
C MET A 22 4.22 -4.78 -4.25
N GLU A 23 4.54 -6.04 -3.99
CA GLU A 23 5.80 -6.61 -4.46
C GLU A 23 5.91 -6.68 -5.98
N LYS A 24 4.77 -6.66 -6.66
CA LYS A 24 4.74 -6.66 -8.13
C LYS A 24 4.98 -5.29 -8.73
N VAL A 25 4.97 -4.26 -7.91
CA VAL A 25 5.17 -2.88 -8.35
C VAL A 25 6.65 -2.55 -8.24
N GLU A 26 7.24 -2.04 -9.32
CA GLU A 26 8.60 -1.53 -9.26
C GLU A 26 8.57 -0.14 -8.63
N GLY A 27 9.56 0.13 -7.77
CA GLY A 27 9.63 1.38 -7.06
C GLY A 27 9.24 1.22 -5.61
N GLU A 28 9.24 2.32 -4.91
CA GLU A 28 8.97 2.32 -3.47
C GLU A 28 7.49 2.55 -3.20
N VAL A 29 6.97 1.82 -2.21
CA VAL A 29 5.60 2.00 -1.74
C VAL A 29 5.67 2.23 -0.25
N ASP A 30 5.16 3.36 0.20
CA ASP A 30 5.10 3.70 1.62
C ASP A 30 3.66 3.64 2.11
N VAL A 31 3.48 3.10 3.30
CA VAL A 31 2.16 3.06 3.95
C VAL A 31 2.25 3.83 5.26
N LYS A 32 1.34 4.77 5.42
CA LYS A 32 1.32 5.64 6.58
C LYS A 32 0.05 5.44 7.39
N GLU A 33 0.22 5.33 8.70
CA GLU A 33 -0.89 5.31 9.64
C GLU A 33 -0.56 6.34 10.72
N GLY A 34 -1.28 7.46 10.71
CA GLY A 34 -0.97 8.56 11.61
C GLY A 34 0.43 9.11 11.29
N ARG A 35 1.33 9.01 12.26
CA ARG A 35 2.71 9.47 12.09
C ARG A 35 3.68 8.37 11.72
N ARG A 36 3.21 7.13 11.69
CA ARG A 36 4.07 5.99 11.39
C ARG A 36 4.07 5.72 9.89
N VAL A 37 5.27 5.52 9.36
CA VAL A 37 5.44 5.19 7.95
C VAL A 37 6.23 3.90 7.87
N VAL A 38 5.74 2.94 7.10
CA VAL A 38 6.40 1.66 6.91
C VAL A 38 6.47 1.33 5.43
N ASP A 39 7.33 0.38 5.09
CA ASP A 39 7.45 -0.11 3.71
C ASP A 39 6.21 -0.94 3.37
N GLY A 40 5.53 -0.55 2.29
CA GLY A 40 4.34 -1.26 1.83
C GLY A 40 4.59 -2.67 1.34
N LYS A 41 5.85 -3.04 1.15
CA LYS A 41 6.25 -4.38 0.73
C LYS A 41 6.72 -5.23 1.91
N SER A 42 6.59 -4.72 3.13
CA SER A 42 7.02 -5.42 4.34
C SER A 42 5.81 -5.84 5.16
N ILE A 43 5.57 -7.15 5.24
CA ILE A 43 4.45 -7.66 6.03
C ILE A 43 4.63 -7.35 7.52
N LEU A 44 5.86 -7.42 8.01
CA LEU A 44 6.13 -7.10 9.41
C LEU A 44 5.90 -5.63 9.72
N GLY A 45 6.31 -4.76 8.80
CA GLY A 45 6.08 -3.33 8.96
C GLY A 45 4.59 -3.02 8.99
N LEU A 46 3.84 -3.57 8.05
CA LEU A 46 2.41 -3.34 7.98
C LEU A 46 1.68 -3.91 9.19
N ALA A 47 2.09 -5.08 9.66
CA ALA A 47 1.47 -5.70 10.82
C ALA A 47 1.68 -4.89 12.10
N SER A 48 2.68 -4.02 12.12
CA SER A 48 2.94 -3.17 13.28
C SER A 48 1.99 -1.96 13.36
N LEU A 49 1.24 -1.70 12.30
CA LEU A 49 0.30 -0.59 12.26
C LEU A 49 -1.05 -1.01 12.83
N ASN A 50 -1.86 -0.01 13.19
CA ASN A 50 -3.24 -0.28 13.58
C ASN A 50 -4.07 -0.39 12.30
N LEU A 51 -4.31 -1.63 11.86
CA LEU A 51 -4.99 -1.88 10.59
C LEU A 51 -6.49 -1.58 10.63
N GLN A 52 -7.03 -1.33 11.82
CA GLN A 52 -8.44 -0.91 11.94
C GLN A 52 -8.62 0.54 11.51
N ARG A 53 -7.53 1.29 11.45
CA ARG A 53 -7.57 2.68 11.05
C ARG A 53 -7.34 2.80 9.55
N GLU A 54 -7.70 3.95 9.01
CA GLU A 54 -7.44 4.27 7.62
C GLU A 54 -5.94 4.39 7.40
N LEU A 55 -5.46 3.80 6.31
CA LEU A 55 -4.07 3.85 5.92
C LEU A 55 -3.92 4.71 4.68
N GLU A 56 -2.80 5.39 4.56
CA GLU A 56 -2.48 6.18 3.38
C GLU A 56 -1.32 5.52 2.65
N VAL A 57 -1.52 5.20 1.38
CA VAL A 57 -0.50 4.54 0.56
C VAL A 57 0.05 5.55 -0.44
N LYS A 58 1.36 5.65 -0.48
CA LYS A 58 2.03 6.52 -1.42
C LYS A 58 3.03 5.71 -2.22
N SER A 59 2.94 5.83 -3.53
CA SER A 59 3.83 5.13 -4.45
C SER A 59 4.74 6.12 -5.13
N ILE A 60 6.03 5.79 -5.23
CA ILE A 60 6.99 6.57 -6.00
C ILE A 60 7.38 5.70 -7.18
N VAL A 61 6.64 5.84 -8.27
CA VAL A 61 6.85 5.06 -9.48
C VAL A 61 7.14 6.05 -10.62
N ARG A 62 8.17 5.76 -11.39
CA ARG A 62 8.65 6.68 -12.40
C ARG A 62 8.00 6.50 -13.77
N ASP A 63 7.58 5.28 -14.12
CA ASP A 63 6.99 5.04 -15.43
C ASP A 63 5.49 4.85 -15.35
N ASN A 64 4.82 5.12 -16.46
CA ASN A 64 3.36 5.06 -16.52
C ASN A 64 2.82 3.65 -16.41
N GLU A 65 3.55 2.68 -16.93
CA GLU A 65 3.11 1.29 -16.90
C GLU A 65 2.99 0.78 -15.47
N ASN A 66 4.01 1.01 -14.65
CA ASN A 66 3.98 0.59 -13.26
C ASN A 66 2.98 1.40 -12.45
N ARG A 67 2.79 2.66 -12.80
CA ARG A 67 1.79 3.49 -12.12
C ARG A 67 0.38 2.95 -12.35
N GLU A 68 0.06 2.60 -13.58
CA GLU A 68 -1.25 2.04 -13.89
C GLU A 68 -1.47 0.71 -13.17
N LYS A 69 -0.44 -0.13 -13.15
CA LYS A 69 -0.48 -1.39 -12.45
C LYS A 69 -0.76 -1.19 -10.96
N PHE A 70 -0.05 -0.24 -10.36
CA PHE A 70 -0.25 0.09 -8.96
C PHE A 70 -1.68 0.57 -8.70
N GLU A 71 -2.17 1.49 -9.54
CA GLU A 71 -3.51 2.05 -9.36
C GLU A 71 -4.59 1.00 -9.46
N LYS A 72 -4.45 0.06 -10.38
CA LYS A 72 -5.43 -1.03 -10.51
C LYS A 72 -5.43 -1.93 -9.27
N MET A 73 -4.27 -2.22 -8.74
CA MET A 73 -4.18 -3.07 -7.56
C MET A 73 -4.72 -2.37 -6.32
N ILE A 74 -4.45 -1.07 -6.20
CA ILE A 74 -4.85 -0.33 -5.01
C ILE A 74 -6.38 -0.16 -4.92
N GLU A 75 -7.07 -0.20 -6.06
CA GLU A 75 -8.53 -0.07 -6.10
C GLU A 75 -9.23 -1.12 -5.22
N LYS A 76 -8.67 -2.30 -5.11
CA LYS A 76 -9.27 -3.37 -4.30
C LYS A 76 -9.36 -3.00 -2.83
N TYR A 77 -8.52 -2.09 -2.38
CA TYR A 77 -8.41 -1.75 -0.96
C TYR A 77 -8.97 -0.37 -0.62
N ARG A 78 -9.34 0.41 -1.62
CA ARG A 78 -9.86 1.76 -1.38
C ARG A 78 -11.20 1.71 -0.70
N LYS A 79 -11.42 2.72 0.12
CA LYS A 79 -12.67 2.86 0.86
C LYS A 79 -13.82 3.21 -0.07
#